data_931893f4d9e4b1c1763ca7b7a30e1526
#
_entry.id   931893f4d9e4b1c1763ca7b7a30e1526
#
_cell.length_a   1.000
_cell.length_b   1.000
_cell.length_c   1.000
_cell.angle_alpha   90.00
_cell.angle_beta   90.00
_cell.angle_gamma   90.00
#
_symmetry.space_group_name_H-M   'P 1'
#
loop_
_entity.id
_entity.type
_entity.pdbx_description
1 polymer ?
#
loop_
_entity_poly.entity_id
_entity_poly.type
_entity_poly.pdbx_seq_one_letter_code
_entity_poly.pdbx_strand_id
1 'polypeptide(L)'
;MKAIIGHGTWYDKVAVEIIERERRLGRSLDLLRVESGVAASGIPHIGSLGEVARNYAVALALREQGYNSEFIVFSDNKDGLRSVPKGLPKSLEKYIGYPVMEVPDPFKCHSSFGEHMISLLLEALDECGIEYRFISAVEAYKSGLLNEEIRTILENAEKVSRIVKDETGQEKYEEALPYFPVCSSCGRIYTTKAYKFLPEEGKVLYVCEGMEIKGRWLEGCGYEGEADYTKGEGKLSWKAGEFAARWRALKIRFEAYGKDIADSVRVNDRISREILNYEPPLHAQYEMFLDKSGRKISKSVGNVFTPQVWFRYGSPQSLLLLMLKRFVGTRNVSVTDIPQYMNELDELEDIYFGKKHIADEKERAKLTGLYKYVWLMKPPAKPSPHIPYNLLTYLAKVAPKGSETDFIVEKLRRYGYSNLTLTEELKRRIGYALNWVRDFAEIKETSVELSRNEEKAIRDIIEALKTEVKAEKIQNLIFEAARRNGVQPKRLFRTLYRILLGMPHGPRMGPYIVAMGRENVIHSLERALKEGGGSPSST
;
A
#
# COMPACT_ATOMS: atom_id res chain seq x y z
N MET A 1 -29.08 -16.34 -13.48
CA MET A 1 -28.09 -15.44 -12.84
C MET A 1 -26.78 -16.20 -12.66
N LYS A 2 -25.61 -15.63 -12.96
CA LYS A 2 -24.34 -16.30 -12.63
C LYS A 2 -24.21 -16.36 -11.09
N ALA A 3 -23.91 -17.52 -10.55
CA ALA A 3 -23.75 -17.74 -9.12
C ALA A 3 -22.65 -16.84 -8.53
N ILE A 4 -22.84 -16.40 -7.29
CA ILE A 4 -21.82 -15.68 -6.54
C ILE A 4 -20.77 -16.70 -6.09
N ILE A 5 -19.51 -16.48 -6.45
CA ILE A 5 -18.38 -17.32 -6.06
C ILE A 5 -17.84 -16.80 -4.73
N GLY A 6 -17.76 -17.66 -3.71
CA GLY A 6 -17.25 -17.30 -2.39
C GLY A 6 -17.92 -16.06 -1.81
N HIS A 7 -17.15 -15.06 -1.44
CA HIS A 7 -17.63 -13.78 -0.92
C HIS A 7 -17.92 -12.73 -2.02
N GLY A 8 -17.91 -13.12 -3.30
CA GLY A 8 -18.23 -12.26 -4.43
C GLY A 8 -17.10 -11.34 -4.88
N THR A 9 -15.89 -11.50 -4.33
CA THR A 9 -14.72 -10.70 -4.69
C THR A 9 -13.95 -11.32 -5.87
N TRP A 10 -12.98 -10.58 -6.41
CA TRP A 10 -12.10 -11.13 -7.42
C TRP A 10 -11.11 -12.16 -6.84
N TYR A 11 -10.76 -12.08 -5.55
CA TYR A 11 -9.90 -13.05 -4.85
C TYR A 11 -10.51 -14.44 -4.85
N ASP A 12 -11.82 -14.52 -4.60
CA ASP A 12 -12.58 -15.78 -4.64
C ASP A 12 -12.54 -16.42 -6.02
N LYS A 13 -12.64 -15.60 -7.08
CA LYS A 13 -12.56 -16.08 -8.48
C LYS A 13 -11.19 -16.62 -8.80
N VAL A 14 -10.12 -15.88 -8.40
CA VAL A 14 -8.73 -16.32 -8.60
C VAL A 14 -8.46 -17.61 -7.83
N ALA A 15 -8.95 -17.75 -6.61
CA ALA A 15 -8.80 -18.99 -5.84
C ALA A 15 -9.44 -20.20 -6.55
N VAL A 16 -10.63 -20.05 -7.09
CA VAL A 16 -11.29 -21.10 -7.89
C VAL A 16 -10.47 -21.42 -9.14
N GLU A 17 -9.98 -20.41 -9.84
CA GLU A 17 -9.15 -20.59 -11.05
C GLU A 17 -7.84 -21.35 -10.74
N ILE A 18 -7.18 -21.03 -9.61
CA ILE A 18 -6.00 -21.78 -9.14
C ILE A 18 -6.36 -23.24 -8.90
N ILE A 19 -7.42 -23.52 -8.15
CA ILE A 19 -7.84 -24.88 -7.81
C ILE A 19 -8.15 -25.70 -9.07
N GLU A 20 -8.93 -25.13 -9.99
CA GLU A 20 -9.28 -25.79 -11.25
C GLU A 20 -8.06 -26.03 -12.15
N ARG A 21 -7.15 -25.05 -12.19
CA ARG A 21 -5.89 -25.16 -12.94
C ARG A 21 -4.99 -26.27 -12.39
N GLU A 22 -4.77 -26.29 -11.08
CA GLU A 22 -3.91 -27.30 -10.46
C GLU A 22 -4.50 -28.72 -10.62
N ARG A 23 -5.84 -28.87 -10.57
CA ARG A 23 -6.50 -30.14 -10.89
C ARG A 23 -6.25 -30.59 -12.33
N ARG A 24 -6.36 -29.68 -13.30
CA ARG A 24 -6.10 -29.99 -14.73
C ARG A 24 -4.62 -30.38 -14.96
N LEU A 25 -3.71 -29.82 -14.18
CA LEU A 25 -2.28 -30.14 -14.23
C LEU A 25 -1.92 -31.43 -13.46
N GLY A 26 -2.89 -32.08 -12.82
CA GLY A 26 -2.67 -33.29 -12.01
C GLY A 26 -1.78 -33.04 -10.79
N ARG A 27 -1.72 -31.81 -10.29
CA ARG A 27 -0.90 -31.44 -9.12
C ARG A 27 -1.67 -31.60 -7.82
N SER A 28 -0.95 -31.94 -6.72
CA SER A 28 -1.54 -32.00 -5.39
C SER A 28 -2.13 -30.66 -4.95
N LEU A 29 -3.28 -30.73 -4.29
CA LEU A 29 -4.00 -29.60 -3.66
C LEU A 29 -3.84 -29.60 -2.13
N ASP A 30 -2.98 -30.45 -1.56
CA ASP A 30 -2.80 -30.58 -0.11
C ASP A 30 -2.27 -29.31 0.52
N LEU A 31 -1.43 -28.59 -0.23
CA LEU A 31 -0.88 -27.31 0.19
C LEU A 31 -0.66 -26.39 -1.03
N LEU A 32 -1.44 -25.31 -1.09
CA LEU A 32 -1.37 -24.29 -2.14
C LEU A 32 -0.54 -23.11 -1.64
N ARG A 33 0.65 -22.90 -2.23
CA ARG A 33 1.54 -21.80 -1.85
C ARG A 33 1.33 -20.59 -2.74
N VAL A 34 1.23 -19.45 -2.08
CA VAL A 34 1.16 -18.11 -2.69
C VAL A 34 2.40 -17.35 -2.27
N GLU A 35 3.06 -16.66 -3.21
CA GLU A 35 4.29 -15.91 -2.93
C GLU A 35 4.12 -14.44 -3.23
N SER A 36 4.91 -13.63 -2.53
CA SER A 36 5.21 -12.24 -2.88
C SER A 36 6.70 -12.00 -2.76
N GLY A 37 7.34 -11.61 -3.86
CA GLY A 37 8.75 -11.21 -3.88
C GLY A 37 8.90 -9.76 -3.42
N VAL A 38 9.76 -9.48 -2.43
CA VAL A 38 9.94 -8.14 -1.89
C VAL A 38 11.39 -7.69 -1.88
N ALA A 39 11.64 -6.46 -2.33
CA ALA A 39 12.99 -5.91 -2.43
C ALA A 39 13.45 -5.28 -1.10
N ALA A 40 14.68 -5.60 -0.69
CA ALA A 40 15.36 -5.00 0.48
C ALA A 40 16.29 -3.83 0.12
N SER A 41 16.27 -3.33 -1.12
CA SER A 41 17.22 -2.32 -1.63
C SER A 41 16.82 -0.87 -1.39
N GLY A 42 15.87 -0.59 -0.50
CA GLY A 42 15.45 0.77 -0.12
C GLY A 42 14.14 0.77 0.65
N ILE A 43 13.76 1.96 1.14
CA ILE A 43 12.59 2.16 2.00
C ILE A 43 11.32 1.57 1.35
N PRO A 44 10.60 0.65 2.00
CA PRO A 44 9.36 0.10 1.47
C PRO A 44 8.28 1.20 1.41
N HIS A 45 7.49 1.18 0.35
CA HIS A 45 6.38 2.11 0.17
C HIS A 45 5.04 1.37 0.15
N ILE A 46 3.93 2.11 0.16
CA ILE A 46 2.59 1.51 0.14
C ILE A 46 2.37 0.52 -1.02
N GLY A 47 3.09 0.69 -2.15
CA GLY A 47 3.06 -0.27 -3.26
C GLY A 47 3.62 -1.64 -2.89
N SER A 48 4.70 -1.68 -2.07
CA SER A 48 5.29 -2.94 -1.59
C SER A 48 4.31 -3.70 -0.67
N LEU A 49 3.67 -3.00 0.26
CA LEU A 49 2.61 -3.58 1.09
C LEU A 49 1.40 -4.00 0.24
N GLY A 50 1.05 -3.22 -0.79
CA GLY A 50 -0.06 -3.53 -1.68
C GLY A 50 0.14 -4.81 -2.50
N GLU A 51 1.37 -5.14 -2.86
CA GLU A 51 1.73 -6.41 -3.48
C GLU A 51 1.48 -7.57 -2.52
N VAL A 52 2.06 -7.49 -1.33
CA VAL A 52 1.91 -8.50 -0.27
C VAL A 52 0.44 -8.70 0.10
N ALA A 53 -0.31 -7.62 0.35
CA ALA A 53 -1.71 -7.69 0.77
C ALA A 53 -2.60 -8.37 -0.29
N ARG A 54 -2.36 -8.13 -1.58
CA ARG A 54 -3.13 -8.77 -2.67
C ARG A 54 -2.85 -10.26 -2.76
N ASN A 55 -1.58 -10.66 -2.69
CA ASN A 55 -1.19 -12.07 -2.69
C ASN A 55 -1.75 -12.78 -1.45
N TYR A 56 -1.66 -12.16 -0.28
CA TYR A 56 -2.21 -12.72 0.95
C TYR A 56 -3.74 -12.89 0.89
N ALA A 57 -4.46 -11.94 0.29
CA ALA A 57 -5.91 -12.08 0.11
C ALA A 57 -6.28 -13.29 -0.76
N VAL A 58 -5.47 -13.65 -1.76
CA VAL A 58 -5.65 -14.90 -2.54
C VAL A 58 -5.39 -16.13 -1.66
N ALA A 59 -4.35 -16.10 -0.81
CA ALA A 59 -4.11 -17.20 0.13
C ALA A 59 -5.30 -17.38 1.11
N LEU A 60 -5.87 -16.28 1.61
CA LEU A 60 -7.09 -16.32 2.42
C LEU A 60 -8.29 -16.89 1.63
N ALA A 61 -8.46 -16.49 0.37
CA ALA A 61 -9.53 -17.00 -0.48
C ALA A 61 -9.42 -18.52 -0.71
N LEU A 62 -8.22 -19.05 -0.86
CA LEU A 62 -7.97 -20.49 -0.94
C LEU A 62 -8.38 -21.20 0.36
N ARG A 63 -8.07 -20.62 1.53
CA ARG A 63 -8.47 -21.13 2.85
C ARG A 63 -10.00 -21.12 3.00
N GLU A 64 -10.68 -20.06 2.56
CA GLU A 64 -12.15 -19.97 2.56
C GLU A 64 -12.83 -20.98 1.61
N GLN A 65 -12.12 -21.45 0.58
CA GLN A 65 -12.56 -22.56 -0.27
C GLN A 65 -12.26 -23.95 0.33
N GLY A 66 -11.73 -24.01 1.55
CA GLY A 66 -11.46 -25.26 2.27
C GLY A 66 -10.10 -25.90 1.96
N TYR A 67 -9.16 -25.17 1.34
CA TYR A 67 -7.82 -25.68 1.03
C TYR A 67 -6.76 -25.13 1.99
N ASN A 68 -5.76 -25.96 2.32
CA ASN A 68 -4.59 -25.45 3.03
C ASN A 68 -3.80 -24.52 2.12
N SER A 69 -3.52 -23.31 2.60
CA SER A 69 -2.71 -22.35 1.88
C SER A 69 -1.65 -21.74 2.78
N GLU A 70 -0.41 -21.71 2.28
CA GLU A 70 0.73 -21.04 2.89
C GLU A 70 1.06 -19.80 2.09
N PHE A 71 1.23 -18.65 2.78
CA PHE A 71 1.68 -17.43 2.15
C PHE A 71 3.15 -17.17 2.47
N ILE A 72 3.96 -16.95 1.43
CA ILE A 72 5.39 -16.75 1.52
C ILE A 72 5.74 -15.32 1.13
N VAL A 73 6.52 -14.65 1.97
CA VAL A 73 7.19 -13.40 1.66
C VAL A 73 8.67 -13.72 1.41
N PHE A 74 9.07 -13.68 0.14
CA PHE A 74 10.45 -13.92 -0.27
C PHE A 74 11.18 -12.59 -0.41
N SER A 75 12.23 -12.36 0.39
CA SER A 75 13.02 -11.13 0.33
C SER A 75 14.21 -11.26 -0.60
N ASP A 76 14.28 -10.41 -1.63
CA ASP A 76 15.44 -10.30 -2.54
C ASP A 76 16.63 -9.59 -1.85
N ASN A 77 16.90 -9.92 -0.60
CA ASN A 77 17.93 -9.29 0.23
C ASN A 77 19.37 -9.66 -0.15
N LYS A 78 19.56 -10.53 -1.14
CA LYS A 78 20.86 -10.81 -1.76
C LYS A 78 21.18 -9.91 -2.95
N ASP A 79 20.25 -9.06 -3.35
CA ASP A 79 20.44 -8.05 -4.41
C ASP A 79 21.51 -7.03 -4.02
N GLY A 80 22.22 -6.50 -5.02
CA GLY A 80 23.18 -5.41 -4.82
C GLY A 80 22.52 -4.05 -4.69
N LEU A 81 23.11 -3.15 -3.92
CA LEU A 81 22.73 -1.75 -3.84
C LEU A 81 23.00 -1.06 -5.19
N ARG A 82 21.95 -0.62 -5.90
CA ARG A 82 22.07 -0.01 -7.23
C ARG A 82 22.18 1.52 -7.19
N SER A 83 21.68 2.12 -6.14
CA SER A 83 21.72 3.57 -5.90
C SER A 83 21.35 3.85 -4.46
N VAL A 84 21.85 4.94 -3.90
CA VAL A 84 21.43 5.41 -2.58
C VAL A 84 20.03 6.02 -2.69
N PRO A 85 19.03 5.52 -1.93
CA PRO A 85 17.71 6.13 -1.90
C PRO A 85 17.79 7.59 -1.42
N LYS A 86 16.94 8.45 -1.99
CA LYS A 86 16.88 9.85 -1.60
C LYS A 86 16.49 9.97 -0.11
N GLY A 87 17.19 10.85 0.59
CA GLY A 87 16.99 11.05 2.04
C GLY A 87 17.92 10.21 2.92
N LEU A 88 18.68 9.28 2.34
CA LEU A 88 19.72 8.53 3.06
C LEU A 88 21.12 9.16 2.91
N PRO A 89 22.04 8.89 3.84
CA PRO A 89 23.38 9.47 3.82
C PRO A 89 24.16 9.15 2.53
N LYS A 90 24.78 10.14 1.92
CA LYS A 90 25.63 9.97 0.73
C LYS A 90 26.81 9.02 0.97
N SER A 91 27.22 8.82 2.22
CA SER A 91 28.27 7.86 2.58
C SER A 91 27.99 6.43 2.12
N LEU A 92 26.72 6.11 1.82
CA LEU A 92 26.34 4.82 1.24
C LEU A 92 26.76 4.66 -0.23
N GLU A 93 27.13 5.72 -0.95
CA GLU A 93 27.56 5.65 -2.36
C GLU A 93 28.74 4.71 -2.58
N LYS A 94 29.66 4.61 -1.61
CA LYS A 94 30.81 3.71 -1.67
C LYS A 94 30.44 2.23 -1.67
N TYR A 95 29.23 1.91 -1.24
CA TYR A 95 28.70 0.54 -1.20
C TYR A 95 27.83 0.18 -2.42
N ILE A 96 27.73 1.04 -3.43
CA ILE A 96 27.04 0.69 -4.67
C ILE A 96 27.71 -0.55 -5.28
N GLY A 97 26.89 -1.52 -5.65
CA GLY A 97 27.33 -2.83 -6.16
C GLY A 97 27.52 -3.93 -5.10
N TYR A 98 27.55 -3.57 -3.82
CA TYR A 98 27.60 -4.60 -2.74
C TYR A 98 26.22 -5.21 -2.49
N PRO A 99 26.11 -6.49 -2.11
CA PRO A 99 24.87 -7.06 -1.60
C PRO A 99 24.32 -6.21 -0.46
N VAL A 100 23.02 -5.95 -0.44
CA VAL A 100 22.44 -5.02 0.55
C VAL A 100 22.60 -5.48 2.00
N MET A 101 22.78 -6.80 2.21
CA MET A 101 23.06 -7.37 3.54
C MET A 101 24.50 -7.15 4.01
N GLU A 102 25.41 -6.79 3.10
CA GLU A 102 26.81 -6.44 3.41
C GLU A 102 27.00 -4.91 3.55
N VAL A 103 25.95 -4.13 3.32
CA VAL A 103 25.98 -2.67 3.46
C VAL A 103 25.65 -2.31 4.91
N PRO A 104 26.48 -1.51 5.61
CA PRO A 104 26.18 -1.09 6.98
C PRO A 104 24.87 -0.32 7.09
N ASP A 105 24.11 -0.57 8.14
CA ASP A 105 22.91 0.21 8.44
C ASP A 105 23.27 1.66 8.82
N PRO A 106 22.79 2.67 8.05
CA PRO A 106 23.08 4.07 8.34
C PRO A 106 22.46 4.58 9.65
N PHE A 107 21.46 3.88 10.17
CA PHE A 107 20.77 4.22 11.42
C PHE A 107 21.35 3.48 12.64
N LYS A 108 22.19 2.46 12.42
CA LYS A 108 22.87 1.66 13.46
C LYS A 108 21.92 0.91 14.39
N CYS A 109 20.73 0.55 13.94
CA CYS A 109 19.74 -0.21 14.72
C CYS A 109 19.54 -1.65 14.22
N HIS A 110 20.10 -1.98 13.06
CA HIS A 110 20.11 -3.34 12.49
C HIS A 110 21.54 -3.74 12.09
N SER A 111 21.74 -5.03 11.81
CA SER A 111 23.04 -5.56 11.41
C SER A 111 23.48 -5.05 10.04
N SER A 112 22.51 -4.73 9.16
CA SER A 112 22.77 -4.26 7.81
C SER A 112 21.66 -3.33 7.29
N PHE A 113 21.99 -2.61 6.20
CA PHE A 113 21.03 -1.82 5.45
C PHE A 113 19.86 -2.68 4.92
N GLY A 114 20.16 -3.86 4.38
CA GLY A 114 19.14 -4.77 3.86
C GLY A 114 18.18 -5.24 4.95
N GLU A 115 18.69 -5.59 6.13
CA GLU A 115 17.89 -5.96 7.29
C GLU A 115 17.00 -4.81 7.75
N HIS A 116 17.54 -3.61 7.87
CA HIS A 116 16.76 -2.42 8.22
C HIS A 116 15.62 -2.16 7.22
N MET A 117 15.91 -2.25 5.91
CA MET A 117 14.89 -1.97 4.90
C MET A 117 13.78 -3.03 4.88
N ILE A 118 14.10 -4.30 5.08
CA ILE A 118 13.08 -5.34 5.11
C ILE A 118 12.28 -5.31 6.42
N SER A 119 12.89 -5.00 7.58
CA SER A 119 12.18 -4.92 8.85
C SER A 119 11.05 -3.90 8.81
N LEU A 120 11.24 -2.74 8.16
CA LEU A 120 10.19 -1.74 7.97
C LEU A 120 8.96 -2.29 7.23
N LEU A 121 9.14 -3.22 6.30
CA LEU A 121 8.00 -3.86 5.62
C LEU A 121 7.36 -4.90 6.53
N LEU A 122 8.16 -5.76 7.16
CA LEU A 122 7.65 -6.82 8.04
C LEU A 122 6.86 -6.24 9.22
N GLU A 123 7.36 -5.18 9.87
CA GLU A 123 6.62 -4.44 10.90
C GLU A 123 5.26 -3.93 10.39
N ALA A 124 5.21 -3.44 9.14
CA ALA A 124 3.95 -3.00 8.55
C ALA A 124 2.98 -4.16 8.25
N LEU A 125 3.51 -5.35 7.89
CA LEU A 125 2.70 -6.56 7.71
C LEU A 125 2.14 -7.04 9.05
N ASP A 126 2.97 -7.03 10.10
CA ASP A 126 2.57 -7.43 11.46
C ASP A 126 1.51 -6.46 12.02
N GLU A 127 1.67 -5.15 11.83
CA GLU A 127 0.66 -4.13 12.21
C GLU A 127 -0.67 -4.34 11.46
N CYS A 128 -0.62 -4.80 10.22
CA CYS A 128 -1.82 -5.19 9.46
C CYS A 128 -2.40 -6.54 9.91
N GLY A 129 -1.67 -7.38 10.64
CA GLY A 129 -2.05 -8.73 11.04
C GLY A 129 -1.91 -9.76 9.91
N ILE A 130 -1.07 -9.52 8.91
CA ILE A 130 -0.79 -10.44 7.81
C ILE A 130 0.09 -11.58 8.32
N GLU A 131 -0.36 -12.81 8.15
CA GLU A 131 0.39 -14.03 8.51
C GLU A 131 1.21 -14.53 7.33
N TYR A 132 2.51 -14.71 7.50
CA TYR A 132 3.41 -15.11 6.43
C TYR A 132 4.55 -16.00 6.93
N ARG A 133 5.09 -16.80 6.00
CA ARG A 133 6.40 -17.42 6.17
C ARG A 133 7.43 -16.55 5.47
N PHE A 134 8.37 -16.02 6.23
CA PHE A 134 9.48 -15.24 5.66
C PHE A 134 10.59 -16.16 5.13
N ILE A 135 11.08 -15.86 3.92
CA ILE A 135 12.27 -16.51 3.34
C ILE A 135 13.24 -15.43 2.88
N SER A 136 14.44 -15.46 3.42
CA SER A 136 15.56 -14.61 3.00
C SER A 136 16.25 -15.24 1.78
N ALA A 137 16.50 -14.48 0.71
CA ALA A 137 17.29 -14.95 -0.41
C ALA A 137 18.69 -15.39 0.04
N VAL A 138 19.32 -14.65 0.95
CA VAL A 138 20.65 -15.05 1.49
C VAL A 138 20.60 -16.46 2.08
N GLU A 139 19.60 -16.75 2.90
CA GLU A 139 19.43 -18.07 3.52
C GLU A 139 19.01 -19.14 2.51
N ALA A 140 18.14 -18.81 1.55
CA ALA A 140 17.71 -19.72 0.50
C ALA A 140 18.89 -20.20 -0.37
N TYR A 141 19.79 -19.28 -0.73
CA TYR A 141 20.99 -19.64 -1.48
C TYR A 141 22.02 -20.39 -0.63
N LYS A 142 22.26 -19.99 0.61
CA LYS A 142 23.20 -20.66 1.53
C LYS A 142 22.75 -22.06 1.93
N SER A 143 21.46 -22.28 2.13
CA SER A 143 20.91 -23.60 2.49
C SER A 143 20.80 -24.57 1.32
N GLY A 144 21.08 -24.11 0.10
CA GLY A 144 20.96 -24.91 -1.10
C GLY A 144 19.53 -25.14 -1.58
N LEU A 145 18.56 -24.38 -1.07
CA LEU A 145 17.13 -24.48 -1.47
C LEU A 145 16.91 -24.41 -2.97
N LEU A 146 17.76 -23.67 -3.69
CA LEU A 146 17.66 -23.43 -5.13
C LEU A 146 18.75 -24.16 -5.96
N ASN A 147 19.55 -25.03 -5.35
CA ASN A 147 20.74 -25.62 -6.02
C ASN A 147 20.39 -26.42 -7.26
N GLU A 148 19.29 -27.19 -7.24
CA GLU A 148 18.87 -28.00 -8.39
C GLU A 148 18.45 -27.09 -9.55
N GLU A 149 17.69 -26.04 -9.28
CA GLU A 149 17.23 -25.07 -10.27
C GLU A 149 18.38 -24.25 -10.84
N ILE A 150 19.31 -23.80 -9.99
CA ILE A 150 20.52 -23.06 -10.41
C ILE A 150 21.34 -23.94 -11.36
N ARG A 151 21.63 -25.19 -10.98
CA ARG A 151 22.36 -26.13 -11.83
C ARG A 151 21.67 -26.28 -13.19
N THR A 152 20.39 -26.61 -13.19
CA THR A 152 19.64 -26.84 -14.43
C THR A 152 19.61 -25.59 -15.33
N ILE A 153 19.45 -24.37 -14.76
CA ILE A 153 19.46 -23.11 -15.51
C ILE A 153 20.85 -22.86 -16.11
N LEU A 154 21.93 -23.10 -15.35
CA LEU A 154 23.31 -22.90 -15.82
C LEU A 154 23.71 -23.90 -16.90
N GLU A 155 23.31 -25.17 -16.78
CA GLU A 155 23.51 -26.19 -17.81
C GLU A 155 22.78 -25.85 -19.12
N ASN A 156 21.72 -25.04 -19.06
CA ASN A 156 20.91 -24.59 -20.20
C ASN A 156 21.10 -23.10 -20.53
N ALA A 157 22.23 -22.50 -20.16
CA ALA A 157 22.45 -21.05 -20.27
C ALA A 157 22.25 -20.50 -21.70
N GLU A 158 22.65 -21.25 -22.74
CA GLU A 158 22.39 -20.84 -24.13
C GLU A 158 20.90 -20.77 -24.47
N LYS A 159 20.10 -21.69 -23.94
CA LYS A 159 18.64 -21.66 -24.11
C LYS A 159 18.01 -20.50 -23.33
N VAL A 160 18.52 -20.21 -22.12
CA VAL A 160 18.13 -19.02 -21.32
C VAL A 160 18.41 -17.74 -22.10
N SER A 161 19.63 -17.62 -22.69
CA SER A 161 20.00 -16.47 -23.50
C SER A 161 19.04 -16.23 -24.67
N ARG A 162 18.69 -17.29 -25.39
CA ARG A 162 17.69 -17.23 -26.50
C ARG A 162 16.33 -16.77 -26.01
N ILE A 163 15.84 -17.33 -24.90
CA ILE A 163 14.55 -16.92 -24.30
C ILE A 163 14.56 -15.43 -23.94
N VAL A 164 15.64 -14.94 -23.32
CA VAL A 164 15.76 -13.51 -22.96
C VAL A 164 15.78 -12.64 -24.21
N LYS A 165 16.54 -13.03 -25.23
CA LYS A 165 16.61 -12.29 -26.50
C LYS A 165 15.24 -12.23 -27.20
N ASP A 166 14.53 -13.35 -27.28
CA ASP A 166 13.21 -13.44 -27.90
C ASP A 166 12.17 -12.54 -27.19
N GLU A 167 12.16 -12.53 -25.86
CA GLU A 167 11.14 -11.80 -25.08
C GLU A 167 11.46 -10.31 -24.87
N THR A 168 12.74 -9.95 -24.88
CA THR A 168 13.15 -8.58 -24.46
C THR A 168 14.08 -7.87 -25.44
N GLY A 169 14.60 -8.57 -26.45
CA GLY A 169 15.64 -8.07 -27.37
C GLY A 169 17.01 -7.88 -26.72
N GLN A 170 17.22 -8.31 -25.47
CA GLN A 170 18.50 -8.14 -24.77
C GLN A 170 19.45 -9.28 -25.08
N GLU A 171 20.68 -8.95 -25.48
CA GLU A 171 21.73 -9.90 -25.85
C GLU A 171 22.76 -10.14 -24.71
N LYS A 172 22.53 -9.59 -23.53
CA LYS A 172 23.45 -9.62 -22.40
C LYS A 172 23.96 -11.04 -22.06
N TYR A 173 23.10 -12.06 -22.20
CA TYR A 173 23.43 -13.43 -21.82
C TYR A 173 23.99 -14.26 -22.99
N GLU A 174 24.31 -13.65 -24.13
CA GLU A 174 25.08 -14.30 -25.19
C GLU A 174 26.55 -14.52 -24.77
N GLU A 175 27.09 -13.59 -23.98
CA GLU A 175 28.47 -13.61 -23.50
C GLU A 175 28.62 -13.84 -21.98
N ALA A 176 27.51 -13.88 -21.24
CA ALA A 176 27.53 -14.03 -19.79
C ALA A 176 26.49 -15.06 -19.34
N LEU A 177 26.81 -15.82 -18.30
CA LEU A 177 25.84 -16.69 -17.64
C LEU A 177 24.78 -15.85 -16.88
N PRO A 178 23.55 -16.36 -16.70
CA PRO A 178 22.50 -15.69 -15.93
C PRO A 178 22.72 -15.77 -14.42
N TYR A 179 23.96 -15.64 -13.97
CA TYR A 179 24.39 -15.75 -12.58
C TYR A 179 25.32 -14.58 -12.22
N PHE A 180 25.15 -14.02 -11.05
CA PHE A 180 25.97 -12.95 -10.50
C PHE A 180 26.78 -13.47 -9.31
N PRO A 181 28.05 -13.87 -9.50
CA PRO A 181 28.96 -14.12 -8.40
C PRO A 181 29.17 -12.89 -7.52
N VAL A 182 29.37 -13.08 -6.23
CA VAL A 182 29.94 -12.05 -5.36
C VAL A 182 31.45 -12.10 -5.53
N CYS A 183 32.07 -11.01 -5.94
CA CYS A 183 33.52 -10.96 -6.12
C CYS A 183 34.24 -11.20 -4.78
N SER A 184 35.03 -12.25 -4.69
CA SER A 184 35.77 -12.60 -3.46
C SER A 184 36.88 -11.59 -3.11
N SER A 185 37.34 -10.79 -4.08
CA SER A 185 38.30 -9.71 -3.83
C SER A 185 37.70 -8.41 -3.34
N CYS A 186 36.65 -7.89 -4.01
CA CYS A 186 36.07 -6.58 -3.68
C CYS A 186 34.67 -6.63 -3.06
N GLY A 187 34.03 -7.80 -2.93
CA GLY A 187 32.72 -7.97 -2.31
C GLY A 187 31.52 -7.51 -3.14
N ARG A 188 31.69 -6.98 -4.35
CA ARG A 188 30.59 -6.51 -5.20
C ARG A 188 29.95 -7.64 -5.98
N ILE A 189 28.65 -7.54 -6.21
CA ILE A 189 27.88 -8.57 -6.94
C ILE A 189 27.56 -8.16 -8.38
N TYR A 190 27.42 -6.87 -8.69
CA TYR A 190 27.04 -6.43 -10.04
C TYR A 190 28.22 -6.10 -10.96
N THR A 191 29.44 -6.10 -10.45
CA THR A 191 30.65 -5.87 -11.26
C THR A 191 31.22 -7.16 -11.86
N THR A 192 30.65 -8.32 -11.52
CA THR A 192 31.12 -9.62 -11.99
C THR A 192 30.39 -10.05 -13.25
N LYS A 193 31.13 -10.65 -14.19
CA LYS A 193 30.65 -11.34 -15.38
C LYS A 193 31.03 -12.82 -15.27
N ALA A 194 30.01 -13.64 -15.07
CA ALA A 194 30.16 -15.10 -15.08
C ALA A 194 30.24 -15.58 -16.54
N TYR A 195 31.25 -16.38 -16.89
CA TYR A 195 31.48 -16.77 -18.27
C TYR A 195 31.58 -18.29 -18.48
N LYS A 196 31.81 -19.08 -17.44
CA LYS A 196 31.90 -20.53 -17.56
C LYS A 196 31.33 -21.24 -16.34
N PHE A 197 30.55 -22.27 -16.57
CA PHE A 197 30.00 -23.14 -15.56
C PHE A 197 30.78 -24.46 -15.51
N LEU A 198 31.14 -24.94 -14.33
CA LEU A 198 31.83 -26.19 -14.03
C LEU A 198 30.88 -27.08 -13.21
N PRO A 199 30.01 -27.87 -13.87
CA PRO A 199 28.94 -28.60 -13.19
C PRO A 199 29.43 -29.63 -12.17
N GLU A 200 30.53 -30.31 -12.46
CA GLU A 200 31.10 -31.35 -11.58
C GLU A 200 31.73 -30.77 -10.30
N GLU A 201 32.18 -29.52 -10.37
CA GLU A 201 32.77 -28.81 -9.23
C GLU A 201 31.77 -27.97 -8.46
N GLY A 202 30.57 -27.77 -9.00
CA GLY A 202 29.57 -26.83 -8.44
C GLY A 202 30.00 -25.36 -8.54
N LYS A 203 30.84 -25.01 -9.52
CA LYS A 203 31.49 -23.69 -9.59
C LYS A 203 31.14 -22.91 -10.86
N VAL A 204 31.23 -21.60 -10.74
CA VAL A 204 31.08 -20.63 -11.82
C VAL A 204 32.32 -19.75 -11.89
N LEU A 205 33.01 -19.73 -13.05
CA LEU A 205 34.15 -18.86 -13.28
C LEU A 205 33.65 -17.46 -13.69
N TYR A 206 34.31 -16.44 -13.16
CA TYR A 206 33.94 -15.04 -13.40
C TYR A 206 35.15 -14.11 -13.45
N VAL A 207 34.92 -12.94 -14.07
CA VAL A 207 35.83 -11.79 -14.01
C VAL A 207 35.07 -10.58 -13.43
N CYS A 208 35.73 -9.80 -12.58
CA CYS A 208 35.17 -8.56 -12.02
C CYS A 208 35.57 -7.36 -12.90
N GLU A 209 34.90 -7.18 -14.04
CA GLU A 209 35.27 -6.18 -15.07
C GLU A 209 34.52 -4.85 -14.92
N GLY A 210 33.42 -4.83 -14.20
CA GLY A 210 32.55 -3.66 -14.04
C GLY A 210 31.20 -3.83 -14.75
N MET A 211 30.28 -2.89 -14.49
CA MET A 211 28.96 -2.88 -15.11
C MET A 211 28.35 -1.49 -15.09
N GLU A 212 27.54 -1.19 -16.10
CA GLU A 212 26.69 -0.02 -16.08
C GLU A 212 25.48 -0.23 -15.17
N ILE A 213 25.30 0.65 -14.18
CA ILE A 213 24.19 0.62 -13.24
C ILE A 213 23.47 1.97 -13.26
N LYS A 214 22.25 2.02 -13.75
CA LYS A 214 21.42 3.24 -13.84
C LYS A 214 22.15 4.40 -14.55
N GLY A 215 22.79 4.14 -15.68
CA GLY A 215 23.50 5.13 -16.49
C GLY A 215 24.86 5.57 -15.93
N ARG A 216 25.37 4.86 -14.91
CA ARG A 216 26.70 5.10 -14.34
C ARG A 216 27.53 3.82 -14.46
N TRP A 217 28.72 3.94 -15.01
CA TRP A 217 29.69 2.84 -14.99
C TRP A 217 30.24 2.62 -13.57
N LEU A 218 30.16 1.40 -13.07
CA LEU A 218 30.78 0.97 -11.83
C LEU A 218 31.96 0.07 -12.16
N GLU A 219 33.15 0.55 -11.88
CA GLU A 219 34.41 -0.17 -12.14
C GLU A 219 34.51 -1.49 -11.37
N GLY A 220 34.95 -2.55 -12.02
CA GLY A 220 35.40 -3.77 -11.38
C GLY A 220 36.80 -3.66 -10.79
N CYS A 221 37.25 -4.67 -10.06
CA CYS A 221 38.60 -4.71 -9.50
C CYS A 221 39.59 -5.52 -10.36
N GLY A 222 39.16 -6.03 -11.51
CA GLY A 222 39.97 -6.85 -12.41
C GLY A 222 40.23 -8.27 -11.92
N TYR A 223 39.67 -8.70 -10.79
CA TYR A 223 39.88 -10.01 -10.23
C TYR A 223 39.17 -11.10 -11.06
N GLU A 224 39.91 -12.15 -11.40
CA GLU A 224 39.38 -13.41 -11.95
C GLU A 224 39.30 -14.46 -10.85
N GLY A 225 38.16 -15.16 -10.77
CA GLY A 225 37.93 -16.12 -9.70
C GLY A 225 36.82 -17.10 -10.00
N GLU A 226 36.56 -17.91 -9.01
CA GLU A 226 35.49 -18.91 -9.02
C GLU A 226 34.51 -18.65 -7.87
N ALA A 227 33.25 -18.98 -8.07
CA ALA A 227 32.20 -18.92 -7.06
C ALA A 227 31.48 -20.26 -6.97
N ASP A 228 31.35 -20.78 -5.77
CA ASP A 228 30.62 -22.01 -5.47
C ASP A 228 29.13 -21.67 -5.29
N TYR A 229 28.30 -22.01 -6.29
CA TYR A 229 26.87 -21.72 -6.22
C TYR A 229 26.17 -22.53 -5.12
N THR A 230 26.72 -23.70 -4.75
CA THR A 230 26.16 -24.58 -3.71
C THR A 230 26.33 -23.99 -2.30
N LYS A 231 27.27 -23.06 -2.13
CA LYS A 231 27.48 -22.29 -0.90
C LYS A 231 26.83 -20.92 -0.92
N GLY A 232 26.12 -20.60 -2.01
CA GLY A 232 25.47 -19.30 -2.17
C GLY A 232 26.44 -18.15 -2.42
N GLU A 233 27.60 -18.38 -3.06
CA GLU A 233 28.59 -17.34 -3.38
C GLU A 233 28.20 -16.44 -4.57
N GLY A 234 26.92 -16.36 -4.88
CA GLY A 234 26.31 -15.55 -5.91
C GLY A 234 24.80 -15.73 -5.94
N LYS A 235 24.15 -15.26 -7.00
CA LYS A 235 22.71 -15.43 -7.23
C LYS A 235 22.36 -15.48 -8.71
N LEU A 236 21.23 -16.10 -9.05
CA LEU A 236 20.62 -15.99 -10.37
C LEU A 236 20.16 -14.56 -10.66
N SER A 237 20.14 -14.20 -11.93
CA SER A 237 19.47 -12.98 -12.36
C SER A 237 17.95 -13.12 -12.19
N TRP A 238 17.33 -12.17 -11.49
CA TRP A 238 15.87 -12.15 -11.36
C TRP A 238 15.17 -11.95 -12.73
N LYS A 239 15.85 -11.35 -13.71
CA LYS A 239 15.39 -11.24 -15.09
C LYS A 239 15.51 -12.52 -15.92
N ALA A 240 16.30 -13.48 -15.46
CA ALA A 240 16.65 -14.66 -16.27
C ALA A 240 16.87 -15.89 -15.38
N GLY A 241 15.85 -16.31 -14.64
CA GLY A 241 15.83 -17.60 -13.96
C GLY A 241 15.51 -17.59 -12.47
N GLU A 242 15.74 -16.50 -11.71
CA GLU A 242 15.52 -16.52 -10.27
C GLU A 242 14.04 -16.73 -9.88
N PHE A 243 13.11 -16.09 -10.58
CA PHE A 243 11.68 -16.30 -10.31
C PHE A 243 11.27 -17.74 -10.63
N ALA A 244 11.68 -18.26 -11.79
CA ALA A 244 11.39 -19.64 -12.18
C ALA A 244 11.97 -20.66 -11.17
N ALA A 245 13.19 -20.42 -10.67
CA ALA A 245 13.82 -21.24 -9.64
C ALA A 245 13.00 -21.25 -8.34
N ARG A 246 12.59 -20.08 -7.84
CA ARG A 246 11.74 -19.98 -6.64
C ARG A 246 10.41 -20.69 -6.82
N TRP A 247 9.74 -20.45 -7.95
CA TRP A 247 8.43 -21.06 -8.23
C TRP A 247 8.48 -22.59 -8.19
N ARG A 248 9.51 -23.19 -8.79
CA ARG A 248 9.67 -24.64 -8.78
C ARG A 248 10.09 -25.18 -7.41
N ALA A 249 11.13 -24.62 -6.81
CA ALA A 249 11.67 -25.08 -5.54
C ALA A 249 10.63 -24.98 -4.39
N LEU A 250 9.87 -23.89 -4.36
CA LEU A 250 8.84 -23.64 -3.35
C LEU A 250 7.45 -24.17 -3.75
N LYS A 251 7.30 -24.70 -4.97
CA LYS A 251 6.00 -25.16 -5.52
C LYS A 251 4.92 -24.07 -5.44
N ILE A 252 5.25 -22.86 -5.90
CA ILE A 252 4.33 -21.73 -5.90
C ILE A 252 3.19 -21.95 -6.90
N ARG A 253 1.98 -21.57 -6.53
CA ARG A 253 0.75 -21.70 -7.34
C ARG A 253 0.18 -20.38 -7.81
N PHE A 254 0.48 -19.30 -7.09
CA PHE A 254 0.04 -17.96 -7.44
C PHE A 254 1.06 -16.91 -7.01
N GLU A 255 1.29 -15.93 -7.88
CA GLU A 255 2.03 -14.71 -7.60
C GLU A 255 1.45 -13.55 -8.43
N ALA A 256 0.98 -12.48 -7.78
CA ALA A 256 0.64 -11.25 -8.45
C ALA A 256 1.86 -10.34 -8.54
N TYR A 257 2.02 -9.65 -9.67
CA TYR A 257 3.20 -8.81 -9.92
C TYR A 257 2.84 -7.43 -10.50
N GLY A 258 3.71 -6.46 -10.27
CA GLY A 258 3.59 -5.12 -10.83
C GLY A 258 3.92 -5.09 -12.33
N LYS A 259 3.20 -4.28 -13.10
CA LYS A 259 3.39 -4.12 -14.54
C LYS A 259 4.83 -3.82 -14.96
N ASP A 260 5.62 -3.21 -14.09
CA ASP A 260 7.01 -2.82 -14.35
C ASP A 260 7.99 -3.99 -14.45
N ILE A 261 7.60 -5.19 -14.03
CA ILE A 261 8.43 -6.42 -14.16
C ILE A 261 7.83 -7.44 -15.14
N ALA A 262 6.80 -7.07 -15.90
CA ALA A 262 6.07 -7.98 -16.80
C ALA A 262 6.99 -8.72 -17.79
N ASP A 263 7.99 -8.04 -18.36
CA ASP A 263 8.95 -8.65 -19.28
C ASP A 263 9.76 -9.75 -18.59
N SER A 264 10.18 -9.51 -17.36
CA SER A 264 10.93 -10.49 -16.57
C SER A 264 10.07 -11.69 -16.17
N VAL A 265 8.79 -11.48 -15.89
CA VAL A 265 7.85 -12.58 -15.62
C VAL A 265 7.68 -13.44 -16.86
N ARG A 266 7.48 -12.87 -18.06
CA ARG A 266 7.37 -13.66 -19.31
C ARG A 266 8.61 -14.49 -19.59
N VAL A 267 9.80 -13.92 -19.38
CA VAL A 267 11.08 -14.68 -19.51
C VAL A 267 11.10 -15.84 -18.53
N ASN A 268 10.79 -15.60 -17.26
CA ASN A 268 10.81 -16.63 -16.22
C ASN A 268 9.70 -17.69 -16.43
N ASP A 269 8.56 -17.34 -16.98
CA ASP A 269 7.50 -18.28 -17.37
C ASP A 269 8.02 -19.30 -18.41
N ARG A 270 8.75 -18.83 -19.41
CA ARG A 270 9.34 -19.71 -20.42
C ARG A 270 10.46 -20.56 -19.84
N ILE A 271 11.34 -19.98 -19.02
CA ILE A 271 12.41 -20.73 -18.33
C ILE A 271 11.80 -21.83 -17.45
N SER A 272 10.73 -21.52 -16.72
CA SER A 272 10.02 -22.47 -15.88
C SER A 272 9.48 -23.65 -16.68
N ARG A 273 8.80 -23.39 -17.81
CA ARG A 273 8.25 -24.46 -18.67
C ARG A 273 9.31 -25.20 -19.45
N GLU A 274 10.16 -24.47 -20.18
CA GLU A 274 11.03 -25.03 -21.21
C GLU A 274 12.34 -25.61 -20.65
N ILE A 275 12.77 -25.18 -19.47
CA ILE A 275 14.04 -25.58 -18.84
C ILE A 275 13.79 -26.37 -17.56
N LEU A 276 12.95 -25.86 -16.66
CA LEU A 276 12.73 -26.49 -15.37
C LEU A 276 11.59 -27.53 -15.37
N ASN A 277 10.88 -27.74 -16.48
CA ASN A 277 9.71 -28.62 -16.58
C ASN A 277 8.65 -28.35 -15.48
N TYR A 278 8.48 -27.10 -15.15
CA TYR A 278 7.53 -26.66 -14.15
C TYR A 278 6.58 -25.63 -14.75
N GLU A 279 5.26 -25.94 -14.79
CA GLU A 279 4.28 -24.95 -15.21
C GLU A 279 4.26 -23.79 -14.20
N PRO A 280 4.51 -22.54 -14.60
CA PRO A 280 4.64 -21.42 -13.70
C PRO A 280 3.36 -21.17 -12.89
N PRO A 281 3.38 -20.35 -11.83
CA PRO A 281 2.18 -19.97 -11.10
C PRO A 281 1.12 -19.35 -11.99
N LEU A 282 -0.13 -19.35 -11.56
CA LEU A 282 -1.11 -18.42 -12.09
C LEU A 282 -0.70 -17.00 -11.68
N HIS A 283 -0.75 -16.08 -12.62
CA HIS A 283 -0.35 -14.69 -12.40
C HIS A 283 -1.51 -13.72 -12.48
N ALA A 284 -1.38 -12.62 -11.75
CA ALA A 284 -2.23 -11.46 -11.90
C ALA A 284 -1.39 -10.19 -11.92
N GLN A 285 -1.48 -9.41 -13.01
CA GLN A 285 -0.75 -8.16 -13.17
C GLN A 285 -1.55 -7.00 -12.58
N TYR A 286 -0.92 -6.14 -11.76
CA TYR A 286 -1.54 -4.94 -11.21
C TYR A 286 -0.80 -3.67 -11.63
N GLU A 287 -1.54 -2.55 -11.62
CA GLU A 287 -1.02 -1.21 -11.91
C GLU A 287 -0.40 -0.57 -10.65
N MET A 288 0.52 0.35 -10.90
CA MET A 288 1.26 1.05 -9.84
C MET A 288 0.43 2.16 -9.18
N PHE A 289 0.78 2.51 -7.93
CA PHE A 289 0.31 3.74 -7.31
C PHE A 289 1.08 4.95 -7.81
N LEU A 290 0.36 6.04 -8.06
CA LEU A 290 0.92 7.34 -8.45
C LEU A 290 0.71 8.37 -7.34
N ASP A 291 1.55 9.39 -7.30
CA ASP A 291 1.32 10.58 -6.48
C ASP A 291 0.28 11.51 -7.14
N LYS A 292 -0.13 12.58 -6.47
CA LYS A 292 -1.11 13.54 -7.01
C LYS A 292 -0.66 14.24 -8.30
N SER A 293 0.63 14.25 -8.59
CA SER A 293 1.17 14.80 -9.84
C SER A 293 1.20 13.76 -10.98
N GLY A 294 0.68 12.55 -10.74
CA GLY A 294 0.68 11.46 -11.71
C GLY A 294 2.02 10.73 -11.84
N ARG A 295 2.99 10.98 -10.95
CA ARG A 295 4.29 10.30 -10.95
C ARG A 295 4.22 9.03 -10.11
N LYS A 296 4.89 7.97 -10.57
CA LYS A 296 5.02 6.72 -9.80
C LYS A 296 5.60 7.02 -8.40
N ILE A 297 4.92 6.52 -7.37
CA ILE A 297 5.49 6.49 -6.01
C ILE A 297 6.65 5.52 -6.02
N SER A 298 7.87 6.01 -5.80
CA SER A 298 9.06 5.18 -5.89
C SER A 298 10.21 5.69 -5.02
N LYS A 299 11.06 4.75 -4.61
CA LYS A 299 12.25 5.00 -3.79
C LYS A 299 13.24 5.98 -4.43
N SER A 300 13.39 5.91 -5.77
CA SER A 300 14.37 6.72 -6.51
C SER A 300 13.94 8.17 -6.72
N VAL A 301 12.64 8.44 -6.77
CA VAL A 301 12.08 9.80 -6.98
C VAL A 301 11.98 10.57 -5.67
N GLY A 302 11.99 9.87 -4.51
CA GLY A 302 11.94 10.48 -3.17
C GLY A 302 10.57 11.02 -2.77
N ASN A 303 9.50 10.60 -3.48
CA ASN A 303 8.10 10.84 -3.11
C ASN A 303 7.53 9.62 -2.36
N VAL A 304 8.33 9.03 -1.48
CA VAL A 304 7.98 7.78 -0.80
C VAL A 304 6.84 8.00 0.18
N PHE A 305 5.74 7.31 -0.03
CA PHE A 305 4.63 7.20 0.91
C PHE A 305 4.67 5.81 1.53
N THR A 306 5.10 5.73 2.80
CA THR A 306 5.29 4.47 3.51
C THR A 306 4.05 4.04 4.28
N PRO A 307 3.89 2.74 4.61
CA PRO A 307 2.84 2.28 5.52
C PRO A 307 2.88 2.98 6.89
N GLN A 308 4.07 3.23 7.46
CA GLN A 308 4.24 3.92 8.74
C GLN A 308 3.66 5.34 8.71
N VAL A 309 3.81 6.05 7.59
CA VAL A 309 3.17 7.36 7.41
C VAL A 309 1.65 7.23 7.40
N TRP A 310 1.10 6.16 6.79
CA TRP A 310 -0.34 5.91 6.85
C TRP A 310 -0.81 5.64 8.28
N PHE A 311 -0.15 4.75 9.00
CA PHE A 311 -0.52 4.36 10.38
C PHE A 311 -0.46 5.51 11.38
N ARG A 312 0.26 6.57 11.06
CA ARG A 312 0.24 7.80 11.86
C ARG A 312 -1.11 8.51 11.84
N TYR A 313 -1.90 8.35 10.76
CA TYR A 313 -3.14 9.10 10.51
C TYR A 313 -4.36 8.24 10.22
N GLY A 314 -4.22 6.95 10.08
CA GLY A 314 -5.30 6.02 9.76
C GLY A 314 -5.02 4.60 10.21
N SER A 315 -6.08 3.80 10.31
CA SER A 315 -5.97 2.41 10.75
C SER A 315 -5.32 1.52 9.67
N PRO A 316 -4.71 0.40 10.08
CA PRO A 316 -4.23 -0.64 9.16
C PRO A 316 -5.33 -1.13 8.21
N GLN A 317 -6.58 -1.27 8.70
CA GLN A 317 -7.73 -1.69 7.90
C GLN A 317 -8.07 -0.68 6.80
N SER A 318 -7.93 0.63 7.07
CA SER A 318 -8.14 1.67 6.04
C SER A 318 -7.06 1.62 4.96
N LEU A 319 -5.83 1.23 5.29
CA LEU A 319 -4.76 0.98 4.31
C LEU A 319 -5.03 -0.30 3.51
N LEU A 320 -5.43 -1.39 4.18
CA LEU A 320 -5.82 -2.63 3.50
C LEU A 320 -7.02 -2.39 2.56
N LEU A 321 -7.98 -1.55 2.93
CA LEU A 321 -9.07 -1.14 2.04
C LEU A 321 -8.54 -0.48 0.77
N LEU A 322 -7.59 0.44 0.87
CA LEU A 322 -6.93 1.01 -0.31
C LEU A 322 -6.31 -0.09 -1.19
N MET A 323 -5.63 -1.08 -0.60
CA MET A 323 -4.96 -2.14 -1.34
C MET A 323 -5.93 -3.11 -2.02
N LEU A 324 -7.00 -3.49 -1.32
CA LEU A 324 -7.87 -4.59 -1.69
C LEU A 324 -9.12 -4.19 -2.48
N LYS A 325 -9.53 -2.92 -2.43
CA LYS A 325 -10.75 -2.43 -3.08
C LYS A 325 -10.78 -2.63 -4.60
N ARG A 326 -9.63 -2.50 -5.25
CA ARG A 326 -9.48 -2.67 -6.71
C ARG A 326 -8.17 -3.35 -7.02
N PHE A 327 -8.22 -4.30 -7.92
CA PHE A 327 -7.03 -4.96 -8.44
C PHE A 327 -6.46 -4.21 -9.66
N VAL A 328 -7.30 -3.85 -10.61
CA VAL A 328 -6.93 -3.20 -11.86
C VAL A 328 -7.16 -1.69 -11.79
N GLY A 329 -6.32 -0.94 -12.48
CA GLY A 329 -6.40 0.51 -12.66
C GLY A 329 -5.44 1.28 -11.76
N THR A 330 -4.75 2.23 -12.39
CA THR A 330 -3.84 3.16 -11.73
C THR A 330 -4.60 4.03 -10.74
N ARG A 331 -4.01 4.31 -9.58
CA ARG A 331 -4.59 5.16 -8.54
C ARG A 331 -3.61 6.21 -8.08
N ASN A 332 -4.07 7.45 -8.05
CA ASN A 332 -3.35 8.54 -7.39
C ASN A 332 -3.67 8.47 -5.89
N VAL A 333 -2.64 8.45 -5.07
CA VAL A 333 -2.78 8.33 -3.62
C VAL A 333 -1.86 9.32 -2.92
N SER A 334 -2.39 9.96 -1.90
CA SER A 334 -1.61 10.82 -1.02
C SER A 334 -2.10 10.72 0.43
N VAL A 335 -1.33 11.27 1.33
CA VAL A 335 -1.68 11.34 2.76
C VAL A 335 -3.06 11.99 2.95
N THR A 336 -3.40 13.03 2.15
CA THR A 336 -4.69 13.75 2.27
C THR A 336 -5.92 12.90 1.94
N ASP A 337 -5.75 11.70 1.40
CA ASP A 337 -6.86 10.80 1.08
C ASP A 337 -7.20 9.85 2.25
N ILE A 338 -6.36 9.79 3.30
CA ILE A 338 -6.56 8.90 4.46
C ILE A 338 -7.91 9.12 5.14
N PRO A 339 -8.38 10.37 5.40
CA PRO A 339 -9.70 10.61 5.97
C PRO A 339 -10.85 9.98 5.16
N GLN A 340 -10.73 10.00 3.84
CA GLN A 340 -11.73 9.38 2.96
C GLN A 340 -11.76 7.87 3.13
N TYR A 341 -10.61 7.21 3.19
CA TYR A 341 -10.53 5.75 3.39
C TYR A 341 -11.00 5.31 4.78
N MET A 342 -10.78 6.14 5.81
CA MET A 342 -11.33 5.90 7.14
C MET A 342 -12.87 5.95 7.14
N ASN A 343 -13.47 6.95 6.48
CA ASN A 343 -14.93 7.05 6.37
C ASN A 343 -15.53 5.95 5.46
N GLU A 344 -14.81 5.55 4.42
CA GLU A 344 -15.25 4.46 3.53
C GLU A 344 -15.22 3.10 4.24
N LEU A 345 -14.25 2.88 5.15
CA LEU A 345 -14.21 1.70 5.99
C LEU A 345 -15.45 1.63 6.91
N ASP A 346 -15.85 2.76 7.52
CA ASP A 346 -17.05 2.87 8.32
C ASP A 346 -18.31 2.54 7.49
N GLU A 347 -18.37 3.02 6.25
CA GLU A 347 -19.48 2.72 5.34
C GLU A 347 -19.57 1.23 4.99
N LEU A 348 -18.42 0.57 4.75
CA LEU A 348 -18.37 -0.87 4.52
C LEU A 348 -18.82 -1.67 5.74
N GLU A 349 -18.48 -1.20 6.95
CA GLU A 349 -18.93 -1.80 8.20
C GLU A 349 -20.44 -1.70 8.35
N ASP A 350 -21.04 -0.53 8.04
CA ASP A 350 -22.49 -0.35 8.06
C ASP A 350 -23.21 -1.27 7.06
N ILE A 351 -22.61 -1.53 5.90
CA ILE A 351 -23.14 -2.47 4.91
C ILE A 351 -23.03 -3.91 5.46
N TYR A 352 -21.87 -4.28 6.01
CA TYR A 352 -21.63 -5.62 6.54
C TYR A 352 -22.58 -5.98 7.68
N PHE A 353 -22.85 -5.06 8.62
CA PHE A 353 -23.79 -5.26 9.73
C PHE A 353 -25.25 -4.94 9.39
N GLY A 354 -25.56 -4.65 8.12
CA GLY A 354 -26.94 -4.43 7.65
C GLY A 354 -27.55 -3.09 8.06
N LYS A 355 -26.76 -2.15 8.59
CA LYS A 355 -27.22 -0.77 8.91
C LYS A 355 -27.46 0.03 7.63
N LYS A 356 -26.71 -0.24 6.56
CA LYS A 356 -26.88 0.35 5.24
C LYS A 356 -27.31 -0.72 4.24
N HIS A 357 -28.50 -0.53 3.65
CA HIS A 357 -29.06 -1.49 2.69
C HIS A 357 -28.49 -1.24 1.28
N ILE A 358 -28.07 -2.34 0.60
CA ILE A 358 -27.69 -2.39 -0.81
C ILE A 358 -28.67 -3.31 -1.52
N ALA A 359 -29.42 -2.76 -2.47
CA ALA A 359 -30.46 -3.51 -3.19
C ALA A 359 -29.92 -4.57 -4.14
N ASP A 360 -28.80 -4.28 -4.83
CA ASP A 360 -28.15 -5.26 -5.69
C ASP A 360 -27.42 -6.31 -4.87
N GLU A 361 -27.84 -7.57 -4.98
CA GLU A 361 -27.31 -8.70 -4.21
C GLU A 361 -25.82 -8.96 -4.51
N LYS A 362 -25.39 -8.82 -5.77
CA LYS A 362 -24.00 -9.06 -6.15
C LYS A 362 -23.09 -7.96 -5.60
N GLU A 363 -23.51 -6.71 -5.70
CA GLU A 363 -22.76 -5.59 -5.13
C GLU A 363 -22.72 -5.69 -3.61
N ARG A 364 -23.81 -6.06 -2.95
CA ARG A 364 -23.85 -6.32 -1.50
C ARG A 364 -22.87 -7.42 -1.12
N ALA A 365 -22.89 -8.57 -1.80
CA ALA A 365 -21.96 -9.67 -1.54
C ALA A 365 -20.50 -9.22 -1.70
N LYS A 366 -20.20 -8.51 -2.78
CA LYS A 366 -18.86 -7.98 -3.06
C LYS A 366 -18.38 -7.01 -1.97
N LEU A 367 -19.23 -6.09 -1.49
CA LEU A 367 -18.88 -5.12 -0.46
C LEU A 367 -18.72 -5.78 0.91
N THR A 368 -19.60 -6.70 1.27
CA THR A 368 -19.48 -7.48 2.51
C THR A 368 -18.26 -8.41 2.47
N GLY A 369 -17.98 -9.00 1.32
CA GLY A 369 -16.76 -9.78 1.09
C GLY A 369 -15.51 -8.93 1.21
N LEU A 370 -15.49 -7.73 0.60
CA LEU A 370 -14.37 -6.79 0.73
C LEU A 370 -14.11 -6.44 2.19
N TYR A 371 -15.16 -6.16 2.98
CA TYR A 371 -15.02 -5.89 4.41
C TYR A 371 -14.35 -7.05 5.15
N LYS A 372 -14.75 -8.30 4.88
CA LYS A 372 -14.12 -9.50 5.46
C LYS A 372 -12.63 -9.58 5.10
N TYR A 373 -12.26 -9.36 3.83
CA TYR A 373 -10.85 -9.37 3.40
C TYR A 373 -10.04 -8.24 4.01
N VAL A 374 -10.61 -7.05 4.18
CA VAL A 374 -9.97 -5.93 4.89
C VAL A 374 -9.66 -6.29 6.34
N TRP A 375 -10.50 -7.11 6.98
CA TRP A 375 -10.29 -7.67 8.30
C TRP A 375 -9.59 -9.04 8.29
N LEU A 376 -8.96 -9.40 7.17
CA LEU A 376 -8.21 -10.66 7.00
C LEU A 376 -9.03 -11.88 7.44
N MET A 377 -10.32 -11.91 7.09
CA MET A 377 -11.33 -12.92 7.45
C MET A 377 -11.63 -13.02 8.96
N LYS A 378 -11.20 -12.02 9.75
CA LYS A 378 -11.46 -11.92 11.20
C LYS A 378 -12.20 -10.60 11.54
N PRO A 379 -13.40 -10.33 10.95
CA PRO A 379 -14.13 -9.10 11.22
C PRO A 379 -14.59 -9.05 12.67
N PRO A 380 -14.77 -7.84 13.26
CA PRO A 380 -15.26 -7.68 14.61
C PRO A 380 -16.68 -8.28 14.76
N ALA A 381 -17.01 -8.77 15.95
CA ALA A 381 -18.31 -9.37 16.22
C ALA A 381 -19.46 -8.35 16.30
N LYS A 382 -19.14 -7.09 16.54
CA LYS A 382 -20.10 -5.98 16.69
C LYS A 382 -19.60 -4.75 15.96
N PRO A 383 -20.51 -3.92 15.41
CA PRO A 383 -20.12 -2.69 14.74
C PRO A 383 -19.57 -1.67 15.75
N SER A 384 -18.57 -0.93 15.32
CA SER A 384 -18.01 0.19 16.07
C SER A 384 -18.93 1.42 16.03
N PRO A 385 -18.85 2.34 17.01
CA PRO A 385 -19.45 3.65 16.89
C PRO A 385 -18.73 4.45 15.80
N HIS A 386 -19.43 4.77 14.72
CA HIS A 386 -18.84 5.54 13.62
C HIS A 386 -18.87 7.03 13.94
N ILE A 387 -17.72 7.58 14.29
CA ILE A 387 -17.51 9.02 14.40
C ILE A 387 -16.79 9.47 13.13
N PRO A 388 -17.41 10.31 12.29
CA PRO A 388 -16.78 10.77 11.07
C PRO A 388 -15.38 11.33 11.34
N TYR A 389 -14.39 10.84 10.61
CA TYR A 389 -12.98 11.21 10.83
C TYR A 389 -12.77 12.74 10.74
N ASN A 390 -13.50 13.40 9.85
CA ASN A 390 -13.43 14.84 9.70
C ASN A 390 -14.05 15.61 10.86
N LEU A 391 -15.02 15.03 11.57
CA LEU A 391 -15.51 15.61 12.81
C LEU A 391 -14.42 15.55 13.90
N LEU A 392 -13.70 14.42 13.98
CA LEU A 392 -12.58 14.29 14.91
C LEU A 392 -11.45 15.27 14.59
N THR A 393 -11.05 15.42 13.32
CA THR A 393 -10.04 16.40 12.93
C THR A 393 -10.46 17.84 13.21
N TYR A 394 -11.74 18.16 13.04
CA TYR A 394 -12.25 19.46 13.43
C TYR A 394 -12.16 19.69 14.94
N LEU A 395 -12.65 18.75 15.75
CA LEU A 395 -12.57 18.86 17.21
C LEU A 395 -11.12 18.92 17.70
N ALA A 396 -10.23 18.19 17.07
CA ALA A 396 -8.80 18.21 17.35
C ALA A 396 -8.15 19.59 17.12
N LYS A 397 -8.63 20.36 16.12
CA LYS A 397 -8.11 21.72 15.85
C LYS A 397 -8.42 22.71 16.99
N VAL A 398 -9.52 22.51 17.69
CA VAL A 398 -10.00 23.45 18.72
C VAL A 398 -9.82 22.90 20.14
N ALA A 399 -9.28 21.70 20.28
CA ALA A 399 -9.05 21.07 21.57
C ALA A 399 -7.90 21.78 22.32
N PRO A 400 -8.08 22.06 23.63
CA PRO A 400 -7.03 22.64 24.45
C PRO A 400 -5.88 21.63 24.65
N LYS A 401 -4.63 22.11 24.54
CA LYS A 401 -3.45 21.28 24.70
C LYS A 401 -3.40 20.63 26.09
N GLY A 402 -3.12 19.33 26.12
CA GLY A 402 -3.00 18.54 27.36
C GLY A 402 -4.31 17.90 27.84
N SER A 403 -5.45 18.24 27.24
CA SER A 403 -6.77 17.63 27.54
C SER A 403 -7.58 17.32 26.27
N GLU A 404 -6.88 17.11 25.16
CA GLU A 404 -7.48 16.98 23.83
C GLU A 404 -8.51 15.84 23.78
N THR A 405 -8.15 14.67 24.29
CA THR A 405 -9.02 13.47 24.25
C THR A 405 -10.29 13.69 25.06
N ASP A 406 -10.17 14.20 26.30
CA ASP A 406 -11.32 14.44 27.17
C ASP A 406 -12.25 15.49 26.58
N PHE A 407 -11.69 16.56 26.03
CA PHE A 407 -12.44 17.59 25.33
C PHE A 407 -13.23 17.00 24.15
N ILE A 408 -12.56 16.20 23.29
CA ILE A 408 -13.21 15.60 22.12
C ILE A 408 -14.35 14.67 22.57
N VAL A 409 -14.13 13.83 23.56
CA VAL A 409 -15.15 12.89 24.08
C VAL A 409 -16.33 13.65 24.67
N GLU A 410 -16.10 14.71 25.47
CA GLU A 410 -17.16 15.55 26.02
C GLU A 410 -17.98 16.19 24.90
N LYS A 411 -17.33 16.76 23.88
CA LYS A 411 -18.01 17.37 22.74
C LYS A 411 -18.83 16.34 21.96
N LEU A 412 -18.28 15.15 21.69
CA LEU A 412 -19.00 14.07 21.02
C LEU A 412 -20.26 13.66 21.76
N ARG A 413 -20.23 13.55 23.10
CA ARG A 413 -21.42 13.28 23.91
C ARG A 413 -22.49 14.36 23.73
N ARG A 414 -22.10 15.63 23.67
CA ARG A 414 -23.01 16.76 23.38
C ARG A 414 -23.56 16.73 21.95
N TYR A 415 -22.83 16.13 21.00
CA TYR A 415 -23.27 15.95 19.59
C TYR A 415 -24.26 14.81 19.38
N GLY A 416 -24.73 14.16 20.45
CA GLY A 416 -25.69 13.06 20.35
C GLY A 416 -25.06 11.66 20.40
N TYR A 417 -23.74 11.56 20.59
CA TYR A 417 -23.08 10.29 20.92
C TYR A 417 -23.14 10.03 22.43
N SER A 418 -24.34 10.16 23.04
CA SER A 418 -24.54 10.18 24.50
C SER A 418 -24.02 8.92 25.22
N ASN A 419 -24.10 7.76 24.57
CA ASN A 419 -23.66 6.47 25.11
C ASN A 419 -22.22 6.11 24.68
N LEU A 420 -21.40 7.09 24.30
CA LEU A 420 -20.04 6.87 23.85
C LEU A 420 -19.14 6.40 24.98
N THR A 421 -18.63 5.17 24.85
CA THR A 421 -17.58 4.62 25.70
C THR A 421 -16.23 4.88 25.05
N LEU A 422 -15.27 5.38 25.82
CA LEU A 422 -13.91 5.60 25.34
C LEU A 422 -13.15 4.25 25.27
N THR A 423 -13.36 3.53 24.17
CA THR A 423 -12.64 2.29 23.88
C THR A 423 -11.22 2.57 23.38
N GLU A 424 -10.34 1.59 23.40
CA GLU A 424 -8.97 1.72 22.85
C GLU A 424 -9.00 2.04 21.34
N GLU A 425 -9.99 1.53 20.61
CA GLU A 425 -10.19 1.85 19.21
C GLU A 425 -10.53 3.33 19.00
N LEU A 426 -11.45 3.87 19.81
CA LEU A 426 -11.80 5.29 19.77
C LEU A 426 -10.62 6.17 20.15
N LYS A 427 -9.84 5.79 21.16
CA LYS A 427 -8.61 6.51 21.53
C LYS A 427 -7.62 6.57 20.38
N ARG A 428 -7.38 5.42 19.71
CA ARG A 428 -6.52 5.38 18.51
C ARG A 428 -7.05 6.29 17.41
N ARG A 429 -8.37 6.24 17.13
CA ARG A 429 -9.00 7.07 16.10
C ARG A 429 -8.88 8.56 16.41
N ILE A 430 -9.05 8.97 17.66
CA ILE A 430 -8.79 10.34 18.14
C ILE A 430 -7.30 10.69 17.94
N GLY A 431 -6.38 9.79 18.32
CA GLY A 431 -4.95 9.96 18.13
C GLY A 431 -4.55 10.20 16.66
N TYR A 432 -5.15 9.47 15.72
CA TYR A 432 -4.97 9.70 14.28
C TYR A 432 -5.39 11.12 13.87
N ALA A 433 -6.55 11.58 14.34
CA ALA A 433 -7.06 12.92 14.03
C ALA A 433 -6.20 14.04 14.66
N LEU A 434 -5.69 13.84 15.87
CA LEU A 434 -4.75 14.76 16.54
C LEU A 434 -3.43 14.85 15.78
N ASN A 435 -2.87 13.71 15.36
CA ASN A 435 -1.66 13.67 14.54
C ASN A 435 -1.88 14.38 13.21
N TRP A 436 -3.03 14.12 12.57
CA TRP A 436 -3.40 14.78 11.32
C TRP A 436 -3.42 16.30 11.46
N VAL A 437 -4.11 16.82 12.49
CA VAL A 437 -4.21 18.26 12.73
C VAL A 437 -2.85 18.86 13.03
N ARG A 438 -2.03 18.22 13.88
CA ARG A 438 -0.70 18.70 14.24
C ARG A 438 0.21 18.86 13.01
N ASP A 439 0.14 17.92 12.07
CA ASP A 439 1.07 17.85 10.96
C ASP A 439 0.55 18.57 9.69
N PHE A 440 -0.78 18.79 9.58
CA PHE A 440 -1.42 19.36 8.39
C PHE A 440 -2.33 20.57 8.68
N ALA A 441 -2.37 21.09 9.92
CA ALA A 441 -3.24 22.21 10.28
C ALA A 441 -3.00 23.50 9.48
N GLU A 442 -1.82 23.63 8.85
CA GLU A 442 -1.48 24.76 7.97
C GLU A 442 -1.94 24.56 6.51
N ILE A 443 -2.51 23.40 6.15
CA ILE A 443 -3.02 23.18 4.79
C ILE A 443 -4.30 24.00 4.64
N LYS A 444 -4.11 25.18 4.08
CA LYS A 444 -5.08 26.14 3.50
C LYS A 444 -6.54 25.88 3.85
N GLU A 445 -7.09 26.76 4.67
CA GLU A 445 -8.50 27.08 4.65
C GLU A 445 -8.91 27.30 3.19
N THR A 446 -9.75 26.43 2.67
CA THR A 446 -10.32 26.60 1.34
C THR A 446 -11.24 27.80 1.41
N SER A 447 -10.84 28.91 0.80
CA SER A 447 -11.74 30.02 0.58
C SER A 447 -12.98 29.48 -0.15
N VAL A 448 -14.14 29.59 0.47
CA VAL A 448 -15.41 29.15 -0.11
C VAL A 448 -15.95 30.33 -0.92
N GLU A 449 -15.97 30.20 -2.24
CA GLU A 449 -16.65 31.18 -3.08
C GLU A 449 -18.14 31.18 -2.77
N LEU A 450 -18.65 32.31 -2.35
CA LEU A 450 -20.03 32.52 -1.96
C LEU A 450 -20.77 33.28 -3.06
N SER A 451 -21.96 32.81 -3.44
CA SER A 451 -22.86 33.62 -4.24
C SER A 451 -23.52 34.72 -3.36
N ARG A 452 -23.93 35.81 -3.95
CA ARG A 452 -24.63 36.91 -3.24
C ARG A 452 -25.83 36.42 -2.40
N ASN A 453 -26.54 35.42 -2.87
CA ASN A 453 -27.65 34.82 -2.15
C ASN A 453 -27.21 33.99 -0.95
N GLU A 454 -26.10 33.26 -1.08
CA GLU A 454 -25.49 32.51 0.04
C GLU A 454 -24.93 33.46 1.10
N GLU A 455 -24.30 34.57 0.71
CA GLU A 455 -23.86 35.61 1.65
C GLU A 455 -25.03 36.20 2.48
N LYS A 456 -26.17 36.53 1.82
CA LYS A 456 -27.35 37.01 2.51
C LYS A 456 -27.90 35.98 3.48
N ALA A 457 -28.00 34.71 3.04
CA ALA A 457 -28.47 33.62 3.89
C ALA A 457 -27.56 33.39 5.11
N ILE A 458 -26.23 33.49 4.93
CA ILE A 458 -25.26 33.39 6.02
C ILE A 458 -25.38 34.54 6.99
N ARG A 459 -25.61 35.77 6.54
CA ARG A 459 -25.88 36.94 7.41
C ARG A 459 -27.14 36.75 8.24
N ASP A 460 -28.24 36.27 7.64
CA ASP A 460 -29.46 35.93 8.35
C ASP A 460 -29.21 34.88 9.45
N ILE A 461 -28.42 33.87 9.16
CA ILE A 461 -28.04 32.85 10.14
C ILE A 461 -27.22 33.45 11.27
N ILE A 462 -26.24 34.30 10.99
CA ILE A 462 -25.42 34.98 12.01
C ILE A 462 -26.31 35.76 12.96
N GLU A 463 -27.23 36.58 12.43
CA GLU A 463 -28.18 37.37 13.27
C GLU A 463 -29.04 36.46 14.13
N ALA A 464 -29.60 35.40 13.57
CA ALA A 464 -30.40 34.45 14.32
C ALA A 464 -29.63 33.72 15.43
N LEU A 465 -28.35 33.41 15.19
CA LEU A 465 -27.48 32.76 16.17
C LEU A 465 -27.10 33.63 17.37
N LYS A 466 -27.28 34.96 17.28
CA LYS A 466 -27.04 35.85 18.42
C LYS A 466 -28.05 35.61 19.55
N THR A 467 -29.26 35.19 19.23
CA THR A 467 -30.38 35.05 20.18
C THR A 467 -30.83 33.60 20.39
N GLU A 468 -30.85 32.77 19.34
CA GLU A 468 -31.38 31.41 19.43
C GLU A 468 -30.34 30.42 19.98
N VAL A 469 -30.77 29.61 20.96
CA VAL A 469 -29.91 28.63 21.66
C VAL A 469 -30.31 27.17 21.44
N LYS A 470 -31.53 26.91 20.94
CA LYS A 470 -32.06 25.57 20.82
C LYS A 470 -31.65 24.94 19.47
N ALA A 471 -31.00 23.77 19.53
CA ALA A 471 -30.49 23.06 18.36
C ALA A 471 -31.51 22.82 17.24
N GLU A 472 -32.76 22.45 17.60
CA GLU A 472 -33.83 22.22 16.62
C GLU A 472 -34.28 23.50 15.94
N LYS A 473 -34.37 24.60 16.69
CA LYS A 473 -34.72 25.91 16.13
C LYS A 473 -33.61 26.41 15.21
N ILE A 474 -32.33 26.28 15.60
CA ILE A 474 -31.18 26.63 14.75
C ILE A 474 -31.23 25.82 13.44
N GLN A 475 -31.53 24.52 13.52
CA GLN A 475 -31.68 23.69 12.32
C GLN A 475 -32.75 24.23 11.37
N ASN A 476 -33.92 24.63 11.90
CA ASN A 476 -35.03 25.19 11.12
C ASN A 476 -34.71 26.57 10.55
N LEU A 477 -34.05 27.45 11.32
CA LEU A 477 -33.59 28.76 10.88
C LEU A 477 -32.68 28.68 9.64
N ILE A 478 -31.84 27.65 9.54
CA ILE A 478 -31.00 27.45 8.35
C ILE A 478 -31.86 27.13 7.12
N PHE A 479 -32.92 26.31 7.26
CA PHE A 479 -33.86 26.06 6.17
C PHE A 479 -34.61 27.31 5.76
N GLU A 480 -35.04 28.13 6.74
CA GLU A 480 -35.74 29.38 6.50
C GLU A 480 -34.84 30.42 5.80
N ALA A 481 -33.60 30.58 6.28
CA ALA A 481 -32.62 31.46 5.64
C ALA A 481 -32.33 31.05 4.18
N ALA A 482 -32.22 29.73 3.91
CA ALA A 482 -32.07 29.25 2.56
C ALA A 482 -33.25 29.65 1.66
N ARG A 483 -34.48 29.39 2.11
CA ARG A 483 -35.72 29.70 1.33
C ARG A 483 -35.89 31.19 1.11
N ARG A 484 -35.70 32.01 2.16
CA ARG A 484 -35.83 33.46 2.10
C ARG A 484 -34.91 34.12 1.09
N ASN A 485 -33.71 33.58 0.96
CA ASN A 485 -32.67 34.10 0.06
C ASN A 485 -32.59 33.37 -1.29
N GLY A 486 -33.56 32.50 -1.63
CA GLY A 486 -33.59 31.79 -2.91
C GLY A 486 -32.46 30.81 -3.11
N VAL A 487 -31.89 30.29 -2.01
CA VAL A 487 -30.84 29.24 -2.04
C VAL A 487 -31.49 27.88 -1.80
N GLN A 488 -31.15 26.89 -2.59
CA GLN A 488 -31.60 25.54 -2.28
C GLN A 488 -31.02 25.08 -0.91
N PRO A 489 -31.86 24.58 0.04
CA PRO A 489 -31.38 24.17 1.36
C PRO A 489 -30.18 23.23 1.32
N LYS A 490 -30.21 22.22 0.45
CA LYS A 490 -29.08 21.27 0.27
C LYS A 490 -27.77 21.98 -0.12
N ARG A 491 -27.87 23.06 -0.91
CA ARG A 491 -26.70 23.86 -1.32
C ARG A 491 -26.17 24.65 -0.13
N LEU A 492 -27.05 25.36 0.62
CA LEU A 492 -26.66 26.17 1.78
C LEU A 492 -26.02 25.29 2.88
N PHE A 493 -26.62 24.13 3.18
CA PHE A 493 -25.99 23.17 4.11
C PHE A 493 -24.60 22.75 3.66
N ARG A 494 -24.42 22.47 2.36
CA ARG A 494 -23.11 22.13 1.80
C ARG A 494 -22.10 23.26 1.97
N THR A 495 -22.53 24.51 1.75
CA THR A 495 -21.71 25.72 1.94
C THR A 495 -21.32 25.89 3.40
N LEU A 496 -22.27 25.76 4.32
CA LEU A 496 -22.01 25.82 5.76
C LEU A 496 -21.06 24.71 6.22
N TYR A 497 -21.22 23.48 5.73
CA TYR A 497 -20.28 22.40 6.02
C TYR A 497 -18.88 22.68 5.49
N ARG A 498 -18.76 23.27 4.30
CA ARG A 498 -17.45 23.68 3.76
C ARG A 498 -16.79 24.75 4.60
N ILE A 499 -17.54 25.76 5.03
CA ILE A 499 -17.02 26.84 5.89
C ILE A 499 -16.61 26.29 7.27
N LEU A 500 -17.48 25.52 7.89
CA LEU A 500 -17.34 25.11 9.29
C LEU A 500 -16.53 23.83 9.47
N LEU A 501 -16.49 22.93 8.46
CA LEU A 501 -15.86 21.62 8.53
C LEU A 501 -14.83 21.38 7.41
N GLY A 502 -14.75 22.26 6.41
CA GLY A 502 -13.92 22.04 5.22
C GLY A 502 -14.45 20.92 4.29
N MET A 503 -15.73 20.54 4.41
CA MET A 503 -16.35 19.38 3.75
C MET A 503 -17.70 19.71 3.14
N PRO A 504 -18.19 18.92 2.14
CA PRO A 504 -19.51 19.15 1.55
C PRO A 504 -20.70 18.59 2.37
N HIS A 505 -20.45 17.86 3.45
CA HIS A 505 -21.46 17.21 4.31
C HIS A 505 -20.92 17.03 5.74
N GLY A 506 -21.80 16.81 6.72
CA GLY A 506 -21.45 16.67 8.13
C GLY A 506 -22.66 16.27 9.01
N PRO A 507 -22.53 16.33 10.35
CA PRO A 507 -23.60 16.03 11.30
C PRO A 507 -24.74 17.04 11.18
N ARG A 508 -25.90 16.75 11.81
CA ARG A 508 -27.00 17.72 11.87
C ARG A 508 -26.50 19.09 12.35
N MET A 509 -26.72 20.14 11.54
CA MET A 509 -26.07 21.44 11.72
C MET A 509 -26.51 22.14 13.00
N GLY A 510 -27.79 22.04 13.39
CA GLY A 510 -28.29 22.66 14.61
C GLY A 510 -27.59 22.16 15.88
N PRO A 511 -27.59 20.85 16.18
CA PRO A 511 -26.80 20.29 17.28
C PRO A 511 -25.30 20.60 17.17
N TYR A 512 -24.78 20.61 15.95
CA TYR A 512 -23.38 20.95 15.67
C TYR A 512 -23.07 22.40 16.15
N ILE A 513 -23.86 23.39 15.75
CA ILE A 513 -23.65 24.81 16.10
C ILE A 513 -23.70 25.01 17.62
N VAL A 514 -24.67 24.38 18.30
CA VAL A 514 -24.80 24.51 19.76
C VAL A 514 -23.57 23.95 20.47
N ALA A 515 -23.09 22.79 20.04
CA ALA A 515 -21.95 22.13 20.67
C ALA A 515 -20.61 22.84 20.40
N MET A 516 -20.46 23.46 19.21
CA MET A 516 -19.27 24.25 18.86
C MET A 516 -19.20 25.59 19.63
N GLY A 517 -20.32 26.02 20.16
CA GLY A 517 -20.47 27.38 20.68
C GLY A 517 -20.82 28.34 19.56
N ARG A 518 -21.94 28.98 19.72
CA ARG A 518 -22.52 29.93 18.71
C ARG A 518 -21.53 31.03 18.30
N GLU A 519 -20.80 31.59 19.27
CA GLU A 519 -19.80 32.63 19.03
C GLU A 519 -18.68 32.18 18.09
N ASN A 520 -18.15 30.95 18.27
CA ASN A 520 -17.15 30.40 17.39
C ASN A 520 -17.65 30.18 15.96
N VAL A 521 -18.93 29.76 15.84
CA VAL A 521 -19.56 29.58 14.53
C VAL A 521 -19.79 30.93 13.86
N ILE A 522 -20.31 31.93 14.61
CA ILE A 522 -20.49 33.30 14.11
C ILE A 522 -19.17 33.83 13.58
N HIS A 523 -18.09 33.73 14.36
CA HIS A 523 -16.77 34.19 13.94
C HIS A 523 -16.27 33.50 12.65
N SER A 524 -16.49 32.19 12.52
CA SER A 524 -16.11 31.43 11.32
C SER A 524 -16.91 31.84 10.08
N LEU A 525 -18.21 32.11 10.26
CA LEU A 525 -19.10 32.59 9.20
C LEU A 525 -18.77 34.03 8.78
N GLU A 526 -18.48 34.92 9.73
CA GLU A 526 -18.07 36.32 9.46
C GLU A 526 -16.74 36.35 8.69
N ARG A 527 -15.78 35.48 9.05
CA ARG A 527 -14.51 35.36 8.32
C ARG A 527 -14.75 34.93 6.89
N ALA A 528 -15.57 33.90 6.66
CA ALA A 528 -15.88 33.41 5.31
C ALA A 528 -16.58 34.51 4.44
N LEU A 529 -17.40 35.35 5.05
CA LEU A 529 -18.02 36.51 4.36
C LEU A 529 -16.98 37.58 3.96
N LYS A 530 -15.94 37.79 4.77
CA LYS A 530 -14.83 38.71 4.44
C LYS A 530 -13.94 38.18 3.33
N GLU A 531 -13.66 36.89 3.34
CA GLU A 531 -12.77 36.24 2.36
C GLU A 531 -13.48 35.95 1.02
N GLY A 532 -14.78 35.60 1.05
CA GLY A 532 -15.62 35.33 -0.13
C GLY A 532 -16.15 36.55 -0.87
N GLY A 533 -16.16 37.74 -0.23
CA GLY A 533 -16.66 39.00 -0.80
C GLY A 533 -15.66 39.79 -1.64
N GLY A 534 -14.48 39.26 -1.89
CA GLY A 534 -13.39 39.91 -2.62
C GLY A 534 -13.29 39.55 -4.09
N SER A 535 -14.32 39.71 -4.91
CA SER A 535 -14.12 39.82 -6.37
C SER A 535 -14.47 41.24 -6.82
N PRO A 536 -13.49 42.04 -7.28
CA PRO A 536 -13.81 43.28 -7.94
C PRO A 536 -14.44 42.98 -9.29
N SER A 537 -15.62 43.56 -9.52
CA SER A 537 -16.11 43.84 -10.87
C SER A 537 -15.04 44.69 -11.58
N SER A 538 -14.42 44.15 -12.60
CA SER A 538 -13.77 44.98 -13.62
C SER A 538 -14.02 44.39 -14.99
N THR A 539 -14.89 45.11 -15.66
CA THR A 539 -14.95 45.40 -17.09
C THR A 539 -14.48 44.32 -18.08
#